data_4fefe10aa5ae6b7673a16ae4e511a552
#
_entry.id   4fefe10aa5ae6b7673a16ae4e511a552
#
_cell.length_a   1.000
_cell.length_b   1.000
_cell.length_c   1.000
_cell.angle_alpha   90.00
_cell.angle_beta   90.00
_cell.angle_gamma   90.00
#
_symmetry.space_group_name_H-M   'P 1'
#
loop_
_entity.id
_entity.type
_entity.pdbx_description
1 polymer ?
#
loop_
_entity_poly.entity_id
_entity_poly.type
_entity_poly.pdbx_seq_one_letter_code
_entity_poly.pdbx_strand_id
1 'polypeptide(L)'
;MAKNTRKKDDKKLPKVSYYCKPDNLTLKQWQIALRRQTAEKENFAIFEHNTKDSPGYYSVVNSVTKNEYRVVYRGEESVWNYCSCMDFKTSQLGSCKHLEAVKLWISRNHRKIYAGRPSYTSLYLSYKKKKKICLRIGTD
;
A
#
# COMPACT_ATOMS: atom_id res chain seq x y z
N MET A 1 16.47 -37.51 -7.13
CA MET A 1 16.18 -36.97 -5.77
C MET A 1 15.32 -35.71 -5.92
N ALA A 2 14.05 -35.83 -5.61
CA ALA A 2 13.12 -34.68 -5.68
C ALA A 2 13.39 -33.77 -4.48
N LYS A 3 13.78 -32.51 -4.74
CA LYS A 3 13.91 -31.49 -3.70
C LYS A 3 12.52 -31.09 -3.24
N ASN A 4 12.21 -31.49 -2.02
CA ASN A 4 10.98 -31.13 -1.30
C ASN A 4 10.99 -29.63 -1.00
N THR A 5 10.40 -28.84 -1.87
CA THR A 5 10.17 -27.41 -1.63
C THR A 5 9.06 -27.30 -0.59
N ARG A 6 9.45 -27.12 0.65
CA ARG A 6 8.52 -26.77 1.74
C ARG A 6 7.76 -25.51 1.33
N LYS A 7 6.45 -25.65 1.05
CA LYS A 7 5.52 -24.52 1.01
C LYS A 7 5.60 -23.84 2.37
N LYS A 8 6.19 -22.64 2.43
CA LYS A 8 6.07 -21.78 3.62
C LYS A 8 4.60 -21.46 3.76
N ASP A 9 4.03 -21.84 4.91
CA ASP A 9 2.67 -21.50 5.28
C ASP A 9 2.44 -19.99 5.14
N ASP A 10 1.59 -19.60 4.19
CA ASP A 10 1.01 -18.26 4.15
C ASP A 10 0.20 -18.08 5.43
N LYS A 11 0.80 -17.51 6.46
CA LYS A 11 0.12 -17.15 7.70
C LYS A 11 -0.99 -16.16 7.33
N LYS A 12 -2.21 -16.68 7.23
CA LYS A 12 -3.38 -15.81 7.11
C LYS A 12 -3.38 -14.82 8.27
N LEU A 13 -3.43 -13.54 7.94
CA LEU A 13 -3.53 -12.50 8.95
C LEU A 13 -4.81 -12.69 9.77
N PRO A 14 -4.77 -12.40 11.09
CA PRO A 14 -5.95 -12.54 11.92
C PRO A 14 -7.07 -11.63 11.39
N LYS A 15 -8.27 -12.20 11.27
CA LYS A 15 -9.45 -11.45 10.85
C LYS A 15 -9.90 -10.50 11.97
N VAL A 16 -10.29 -9.30 11.59
CA VAL A 16 -10.90 -8.30 12.48
C VAL A 16 -12.38 -8.11 12.16
N SER A 17 -13.18 -7.76 13.17
CA SER A 17 -14.59 -7.46 12.98
C SER A 17 -14.79 -6.19 12.16
N TYR A 18 -15.78 -6.20 11.26
CA TYR A 18 -16.20 -5.00 10.52
C TYR A 18 -17.04 -4.03 11.36
N TYR A 19 -17.64 -4.51 12.45
CA TYR A 19 -18.65 -3.77 13.21
C TYR A 19 -18.14 -3.31 14.58
N CYS A 20 -17.14 -3.99 15.13
CA CYS A 20 -16.66 -3.71 16.48
C CYS A 20 -15.13 -3.65 16.47
N LYS A 21 -14.61 -2.52 16.94
CA LYS A 21 -13.17 -2.34 17.09
C LYS A 21 -12.64 -3.24 18.22
N PRO A 22 -11.63 -4.09 17.97
CA PRO A 22 -10.95 -4.83 19.04
C PRO A 22 -10.28 -3.90 20.06
N ASP A 23 -10.31 -4.27 21.34
CA ASP A 23 -9.76 -3.43 22.42
C ASP A 23 -8.23 -3.25 22.32
N ASN A 24 -7.54 -4.24 21.74
CA ASN A 24 -6.08 -4.21 21.55
C ASN A 24 -5.61 -3.37 20.36
N LEU A 25 -6.52 -2.80 19.58
CA LEU A 25 -6.19 -1.96 18.42
C LEU A 25 -6.67 -0.53 18.62
N THR A 26 -5.85 0.43 18.16
CA THR A 26 -6.31 1.80 17.99
C THR A 26 -7.31 1.89 16.82
N LEU A 27 -8.09 2.96 16.76
CA LEU A 27 -9.00 3.18 15.63
C LEU A 27 -8.26 3.17 14.28
N LYS A 28 -7.11 3.82 14.21
CA LYS A 28 -6.27 3.85 13.00
C LYS A 28 -5.80 2.44 12.61
N GLN A 29 -5.30 1.68 13.56
CA GLN A 29 -4.83 0.30 13.33
C GLN A 29 -5.97 -0.61 12.85
N TRP A 30 -7.14 -0.50 13.44
CA TRP A 30 -8.31 -1.24 13.04
C TRP A 30 -8.75 -0.88 11.61
N GLN A 31 -8.80 0.41 11.28
CA GLN A 31 -9.15 0.87 9.93
C GLN A 31 -8.16 0.37 8.86
N ILE A 32 -6.87 0.33 9.18
CA ILE A 32 -5.85 -0.24 8.28
C ILE A 32 -6.02 -1.76 8.15
N ALA A 33 -6.29 -2.45 9.26
CA ALA A 33 -6.53 -3.90 9.26
C ALA A 33 -7.76 -4.29 8.42
N LEU A 34 -8.83 -3.50 8.45
CA LEU A 34 -10.00 -3.69 7.59
C LEU A 34 -9.66 -3.56 6.10
N ARG A 35 -8.83 -2.60 5.73
CA ARG A 35 -8.37 -2.40 4.35
C ARG A 35 -7.48 -3.54 3.88
N ARG A 36 -6.63 -4.04 4.75
CA ARG A 36 -5.80 -5.24 4.48
C ARG A 36 -6.69 -6.48 4.27
N GLN A 37 -7.69 -6.66 5.11
CA GLN A 37 -8.65 -7.75 5.01
C GLN A 37 -9.45 -7.68 3.70
N THR A 38 -9.84 -6.49 3.27
CA THR A 38 -10.48 -6.25 1.98
C THR A 38 -9.52 -6.57 0.83
N ALA A 39 -8.26 -6.17 0.93
CA ALA A 39 -7.24 -6.47 -0.07
C ALA A 39 -7.01 -7.97 -0.26
N GLU A 40 -7.16 -8.77 0.80
CA GLU A 40 -7.06 -10.22 0.72
C GLU A 40 -8.26 -10.88 0.03
N LYS A 41 -9.44 -10.28 0.16
CA LYS A 41 -10.67 -10.79 -0.45
C LYS A 41 -10.81 -10.41 -1.92
N GLU A 42 -10.46 -9.17 -2.25
CA GLU A 42 -10.52 -8.68 -3.61
C GLU A 42 -9.33 -9.20 -4.42
N ASN A 43 -9.60 -9.59 -5.65
CA ASN A 43 -8.59 -10.15 -6.54
C ASN A 43 -7.98 -9.02 -7.36
N PHE A 44 -6.85 -8.49 -6.89
CA PHE A 44 -6.10 -7.46 -7.60
C PHE A 44 -4.97 -8.06 -8.43
N ALA A 45 -4.85 -7.64 -9.68
CA ALA A 45 -3.66 -7.85 -10.48
C ALA A 45 -2.66 -6.73 -10.21
N ILE A 46 -1.44 -7.07 -9.85
CA ILE A 46 -0.40 -6.11 -9.48
C ILE A 46 0.75 -6.20 -10.49
N PHE A 47 1.12 -5.06 -11.05
CA PHE A 47 2.22 -4.91 -12.01
C PHE A 47 3.27 -3.96 -11.43
N GLU A 48 4.50 -4.41 -11.38
CA GLU A 48 5.63 -3.63 -10.91
C GLU A 48 6.23 -2.80 -12.05
N HIS A 49 6.34 -1.49 -11.88
CA HIS A 49 6.90 -0.55 -12.85
C HIS A 49 8.11 0.19 -12.28
N ASN A 50 9.04 -0.54 -11.74
CA ASN A 50 10.16 0.03 -11.04
C ASN A 50 11.18 0.62 -12.01
N THR A 51 11.50 1.90 -11.84
CA THR A 51 12.55 2.59 -12.58
C THR A 51 13.50 3.28 -11.61
N LYS A 52 14.67 3.69 -12.10
CA LYS A 52 15.64 4.45 -11.32
C LYS A 52 15.06 5.77 -10.83
N ASP A 53 14.29 6.46 -11.66
CA ASP A 53 13.71 7.76 -11.37
C ASP A 53 12.41 7.66 -10.55
N SER A 54 11.74 6.53 -10.62
CA SER A 54 10.48 6.26 -9.90
C SER A 54 10.51 4.89 -9.23
N PRO A 55 11.30 4.74 -8.15
CA PRO A 55 11.35 3.47 -7.43
C PRO A 55 10.06 3.19 -6.67
N GLY A 56 9.68 1.91 -6.59
CA GLY A 56 8.49 1.47 -5.83
C GLY A 56 7.15 1.84 -6.47
N TYR A 57 7.09 1.94 -7.79
CA TYR A 57 5.87 2.23 -8.54
C TYR A 57 5.16 0.95 -8.97
N TYR A 58 3.85 0.90 -8.76
CA TYR A 58 3.00 -0.25 -9.08
C TYR A 58 1.69 0.18 -9.71
N SER A 59 1.17 -0.63 -10.64
CA SER A 59 -0.23 -0.56 -11.08
C SER A 59 -1.03 -1.66 -10.41
N VAL A 60 -2.17 -1.31 -9.86
CA VAL A 60 -3.11 -2.23 -9.21
C VAL A 60 -4.42 -2.19 -9.98
N VAL A 61 -4.80 -3.32 -10.56
CA VAL A 61 -6.00 -3.46 -11.38
C VAL A 61 -7.01 -4.35 -10.67
N ASN A 62 -8.22 -3.85 -10.48
CA ASN A 62 -9.31 -4.66 -9.97
C ASN A 62 -9.78 -5.64 -11.07
N SER A 63 -9.77 -6.92 -10.78
CA SER A 63 -10.08 -7.97 -11.76
C SER A 63 -11.56 -7.97 -12.20
N VAL A 64 -12.45 -7.40 -11.40
CA VAL A 64 -13.90 -7.33 -11.68
C VAL A 64 -14.24 -6.03 -12.42
N THR A 65 -13.90 -4.88 -11.84
CA THR A 65 -14.26 -3.56 -12.40
C THR A 65 -13.31 -3.09 -13.48
N LYS A 66 -12.13 -3.70 -13.61
CA LYS A 66 -11.03 -3.31 -14.51
C LYS A 66 -10.45 -1.91 -14.24
N ASN A 67 -10.83 -1.28 -13.14
CA ASN A 67 -10.25 -0.01 -12.73
C ASN A 67 -8.77 -0.19 -12.36
N GLU A 68 -7.93 0.72 -12.82
CA GLU A 68 -6.50 0.74 -12.55
C GLU A 68 -6.16 1.89 -11.60
N TYR A 69 -5.33 1.59 -10.60
CA TYR A 69 -4.85 2.54 -9.61
C TYR A 69 -3.33 2.57 -9.61
N ARG A 70 -2.77 3.76 -9.50
CA ARG A 70 -1.33 3.97 -9.33
C ARG A 70 -0.98 3.91 -7.86
N VAL A 71 -0.03 3.06 -7.51
CA VAL A 71 0.45 2.91 -6.14
C VAL A 71 1.95 3.11 -6.09
N VAL A 72 2.40 3.88 -5.13
CA VAL A 72 3.81 4.01 -4.78
C VAL A 72 4.02 3.48 -3.38
N TYR A 73 4.89 2.49 -3.24
CA TYR A 73 5.25 1.92 -1.94
C TYR A 73 6.76 1.81 -1.81
N ARG A 74 7.31 2.48 -0.81
CA ARG A 74 8.75 2.58 -0.53
C ARG A 74 9.12 2.21 0.90
N GLY A 75 8.26 1.42 1.55
CA GLY A 75 8.40 1.01 2.95
C GLY A 75 7.34 1.65 3.85
N GLU A 76 7.15 1.07 5.04
CA GLU A 76 6.07 1.48 5.97
C GLU A 76 6.18 2.95 6.39
N GLU A 77 7.37 3.42 6.66
CA GLU A 77 7.63 4.77 7.18
C GLU A 77 7.83 5.83 6.10
N SER A 78 7.70 5.44 4.83
CA SER A 78 7.95 6.38 3.73
C SER A 78 6.82 7.40 3.59
N VAL A 79 7.18 8.67 3.60
CA VAL A 79 6.25 9.78 3.29
C VAL A 79 5.86 9.85 1.80
N TRP A 80 6.55 9.09 0.96
CA TRP A 80 6.31 9.01 -0.48
C TRP A 80 5.29 7.96 -0.88
N ASN A 81 4.77 7.18 0.07
CA ASN A 81 3.71 6.22 -0.20
C ASN A 81 2.45 6.94 -0.68
N TYR A 82 1.87 6.43 -1.76
CA TYR A 82 0.76 7.07 -2.44
C TYR A 82 -0.14 6.05 -3.14
N CYS A 83 -1.41 6.36 -3.20
CA CYS A 83 -2.37 5.69 -4.09
C CYS A 83 -3.29 6.73 -4.74
N SER A 84 -3.62 6.52 -6.00
CA SER A 84 -4.52 7.42 -6.75
C SER A 84 -6.00 7.30 -6.36
N CYS A 85 -6.37 6.35 -5.49
CA CYS A 85 -7.76 6.17 -5.06
C CYS A 85 -8.24 7.26 -4.10
N MET A 86 -9.56 7.44 -4.05
CA MET A 86 -10.16 8.44 -3.15
C MET A 86 -9.99 8.08 -1.67
N ASP A 87 -10.03 6.81 -1.31
CA ASP A 87 -9.85 6.37 0.08
C ASP A 87 -8.49 6.81 0.64
N PHE A 88 -7.42 6.62 -0.13
CA PHE A 88 -6.09 7.09 0.28
C PHE A 88 -6.03 8.62 0.45
N LYS A 89 -6.64 9.34 -0.49
CA LYS A 89 -6.61 10.81 -0.50
C LYS A 89 -7.42 11.43 0.63
N THR A 90 -8.51 10.81 1.05
CA THR A 90 -9.49 11.40 1.98
C THR A 90 -9.42 10.84 3.40
N SER A 91 -9.04 9.58 3.57
CA SER A 91 -9.04 8.93 4.90
C SER A 91 -7.93 9.39 5.83
N GLN A 92 -6.84 9.93 5.29
CA GLN A 92 -5.64 10.36 6.03
C GLN A 92 -4.97 9.24 6.86
N LEU A 93 -5.24 7.98 6.52
CA LEU A 93 -4.66 6.82 7.19
C LEU A 93 -3.23 6.52 6.74
N GLY A 94 -2.80 7.07 5.61
CA GLY A 94 -1.54 6.70 4.96
C GLY A 94 -1.57 5.31 4.33
N SER A 95 -2.74 4.70 4.21
CA SER A 95 -2.95 3.41 3.55
C SER A 95 -4.35 3.29 2.96
N CYS A 96 -4.53 2.32 2.09
CA CYS A 96 -5.81 1.93 1.49
C CYS A 96 -5.74 0.46 1.07
N LYS A 97 -6.86 -0.11 0.63
CA LYS A 97 -6.89 -1.52 0.19
C LYS A 97 -5.90 -1.80 -0.96
N HIS A 98 -5.66 -0.86 -1.87
CA HIS A 98 -4.73 -1.03 -2.98
C HIS A 98 -3.27 -1.05 -2.51
N LEU A 99 -2.91 -0.15 -1.59
CA LEU A 99 -1.58 -0.14 -0.99
C LEU A 99 -1.34 -1.41 -0.16
N GLU A 100 -2.31 -1.84 0.62
CA GLU A 100 -2.24 -3.09 1.37
C GLU A 100 -2.13 -4.31 0.44
N ALA A 101 -2.80 -4.30 -0.71
CA ALA A 101 -2.65 -5.34 -1.73
C ALA A 101 -1.23 -5.42 -2.27
N VAL A 102 -0.58 -4.29 -2.52
CA VAL A 102 0.83 -4.24 -2.95
C VAL A 102 1.75 -4.79 -1.86
N LYS A 103 1.54 -4.44 -0.60
CA LYS A 103 2.32 -4.98 0.53
C LYS A 103 2.20 -6.51 0.61
N LEU A 104 0.99 -7.03 0.51
CA LEU A 104 0.75 -8.49 0.51
C LEU A 104 1.42 -9.16 -0.68
N TRP A 105 1.32 -8.56 -1.86
CA TRP A 105 1.96 -9.09 -3.07
C TRP A 105 3.49 -9.12 -2.95
N ILE A 106 4.11 -8.07 -2.44
CA ILE A 106 5.56 -7.99 -2.18
C ILE A 106 5.98 -9.10 -1.21
N SER A 107 5.25 -9.26 -0.11
CA SER A 107 5.53 -10.27 0.90
C SER A 107 5.40 -11.70 0.35
N ARG A 108 4.31 -11.99 -0.36
CA ARG A 108 4.04 -13.32 -0.93
C ARG A 108 5.01 -13.71 -2.04
N ASN A 109 5.47 -12.75 -2.82
CA ASN A 109 6.40 -12.99 -3.93
C ASN A 109 7.86 -12.73 -3.55
N HIS A 110 8.16 -12.49 -2.27
CA HIS A 110 9.50 -12.20 -1.77
C HIS A 110 10.23 -11.10 -2.58
N ARG A 111 9.47 -10.07 -2.97
CA ARG A 111 10.01 -8.97 -3.76
C ARG A 111 10.76 -7.98 -2.87
N LYS A 112 11.72 -7.27 -3.47
CA LYS A 112 12.47 -6.22 -2.80
C LYS A 112 11.60 -4.98 -2.61
N ILE A 113 11.71 -4.34 -1.43
CA ILE A 113 11.15 -3.02 -1.19
C ILE A 113 12.17 -1.98 -1.66
N TYR A 114 11.75 -1.09 -2.54
CA TYR A 114 12.58 -0.03 -3.06
C TYR A 114 12.41 1.23 -2.21
N ALA A 115 13.12 1.26 -1.10
CA ALA A 115 13.20 2.44 -0.24
C ALA A 115 14.01 3.54 -0.91
N GLY A 116 13.65 4.78 -0.66
CA GLY A 116 14.39 5.93 -1.18
C GLY A 116 13.48 7.06 -1.64
N ARG A 117 14.10 8.11 -2.12
CA ARG A 117 13.42 9.28 -2.69
C ARG A 117 13.41 9.19 -4.21
N PRO A 118 12.38 9.69 -4.87
CA PRO A 118 12.43 9.88 -6.32
C PRO A 118 13.41 11.00 -6.68
N SER A 119 13.77 11.08 -7.95
CA SER A 119 14.60 12.18 -8.46
C SER A 119 13.88 13.52 -8.44
N TYR A 120 12.56 13.50 -8.60
CA TYR A 120 11.74 14.71 -8.64
C TYR A 120 11.27 15.20 -7.28
N THR A 121 11.14 16.52 -7.14
CA THR A 121 10.47 17.17 -6.02
C THR A 121 8.98 17.33 -6.34
N SER A 122 8.11 17.01 -5.38
CA SER A 122 6.67 17.12 -5.53
C SER A 122 6.06 18.21 -4.66
N LEU A 123 5.10 18.92 -5.22
CA LEU A 123 4.27 19.88 -4.54
C LEU A 123 2.88 19.28 -4.34
N TYR A 124 2.33 19.38 -3.13
CA TYR A 124 0.99 18.84 -2.84
C TYR A 124 0.26 19.68 -1.81
N LEU A 125 -1.06 19.57 -1.83
CA LEU A 125 -1.93 20.25 -0.88
C LEU A 125 -2.29 19.28 0.27
N SER A 126 -1.95 19.67 1.49
CA SER A 126 -2.30 18.92 2.69
C SER A 126 -3.53 19.52 3.37
N TYR A 127 -4.46 18.66 3.78
CA TYR A 127 -5.69 19.03 4.50
C TYR A 127 -5.69 18.58 5.96
N LYS A 128 -4.58 18.09 6.49
CA LYS A 128 -4.55 17.45 7.82
C LYS A 128 -5.03 18.31 8.99
N LYS A 129 -4.65 19.58 9.04
CA LYS A 129 -5.08 20.53 10.08
C LYS A 129 -5.64 21.81 9.46
N LYS A 130 -4.91 22.38 8.56
CA LYS A 130 -5.27 23.55 7.73
C LYS A 130 -4.82 23.26 6.31
N LYS A 131 -5.47 23.87 5.32
CA LYS A 131 -4.99 23.80 3.94
C LYS A 131 -3.58 24.37 3.87
N LYS A 132 -2.61 23.55 3.49
CA LYS A 132 -1.20 23.91 3.36
C LYS A 132 -0.63 23.37 2.06
N ILE A 133 0.13 24.19 1.39
CA ILE A 133 1.00 23.73 0.31
C ILE A 133 2.25 23.13 0.96
N CYS A 134 2.52 21.88 0.66
CA CYS A 134 3.66 21.14 1.18
C CYS A 134 4.58 20.69 0.06
N LEU A 135 5.86 20.66 0.37
CA LEU A 135 6.91 20.24 -0.54
C LEU A 135 7.54 18.95 -0.05
N ARG A 136 7.70 17.98 -0.94
CA ARG A 136 8.54 16.79 -0.71
C ARG A 136 9.70 16.84 -1.66
N ILE A 137 10.90 17.00 -1.08
CA ILE A 137 12.14 17.20 -1.84
C ILE A 137 12.65 15.84 -2.31
N GLY A 138 12.89 15.74 -3.62
CA GLY A 138 13.55 14.59 -4.24
C GLY A 138 15.06 14.61 -4.06
N THR A 139 15.77 13.79 -4.86
CA THR A 139 17.23 13.67 -4.80
C THR A 139 17.95 14.70 -5.67
N ASP A 140 17.24 15.31 -6.60
CA ASP A 140 17.79 16.32 -7.52
C ASP A 140 17.38 17.73 -7.11
#